data_3b05aa401cea3c6d8f5ce0cfb946e481
#
_entry.id   3b05aa401cea3c6d8f5ce0cfb946e481
#
_cell.length_a   1.000
_cell.length_b   1.000
_cell.length_c   1.000
_cell.angle_alpha   90.00
_cell.angle_beta   90.00
_cell.angle_gamma   90.00
#
_symmetry.space_group_name_H-M   'P 1'
#
loop_
_entity.id
_entity.type
_entity.pdbx_description
1 polymer ?
#
loop_
_entity_poly.entity_id
_entity_poly.type
_entity_poly.pdbx_seq_one_letter_code
_entity_poly.pdbx_strand_id
1 'polypeptide(L)'
;MNIIDVRNVFLTLGKTEILKDISVSFERGKIHGLIGRNGSGKTMLMKCICGFVKPNSGKITVDGKQVGKDCDFPQSMGVIIETPGFIPYYSGYKNLKLLAELRGKIGGGEIKNTMHRVGLDPELKRPVRKYSLGMRQRLGLAQAIMENPDLLILDEPMNGLDKEGVADMRQYLLELKSQGKTILIASHSAEDIDALCDTVYEMDKGKLQKVR
;
A
#
# COMPACT_ATOMS: atom_id res chain seq x y z
N MET A 1 11.60 1.72 16.82
CA MET A 1 12.46 2.11 15.68
C MET A 1 11.55 2.45 14.51
N ASN A 2 11.76 3.57 13.83
CA ASN A 2 10.94 3.97 12.70
C ASN A 2 11.34 3.23 11.42
N ILE A 3 10.37 2.87 10.61
CA ILE A 3 10.60 2.33 9.26
C ILE A 3 10.50 3.43 8.21
N ILE A 4 9.67 4.46 8.44
CA ILE A 4 9.53 5.62 7.57
C ILE A 4 9.75 6.87 8.41
N ASP A 5 10.60 7.78 7.92
CA ASP A 5 10.76 9.14 8.43
C ASP A 5 10.55 10.14 7.29
N VAL A 6 9.60 11.06 7.46
CA VAL A 6 9.28 12.15 6.56
C VAL A 6 9.63 13.46 7.28
N ARG A 7 10.42 14.34 6.66
CA ARG A 7 10.88 15.59 7.29
C ARG A 7 10.74 16.78 6.34
N ASN A 8 9.94 17.76 6.77
CA ASN A 8 9.70 19.03 6.09
C ASN A 8 9.42 18.88 4.59
N VAL A 9 8.54 17.91 4.24
CA VAL A 9 8.20 17.60 2.86
C VAL A 9 7.16 18.57 2.33
N PHE A 10 7.50 19.20 1.19
CA PHE A 10 6.59 20.02 0.39
C PHE A 10 6.43 19.40 -1.00
N LEU A 11 5.21 19.43 -1.52
CA LEU A 11 4.91 19.03 -2.89
C LEU A 11 3.93 20.00 -3.54
N THR A 12 4.33 20.53 -4.68
CA THR A 12 3.50 21.39 -5.54
C THR A 12 3.38 20.75 -6.92
N LEU A 13 2.18 20.65 -7.45
CA LEU A 13 1.90 20.20 -8.81
C LEU A 13 1.28 21.38 -9.60
N GLY A 14 2.01 21.86 -10.60
CA GLY A 14 1.64 23.08 -11.30
C GLY A 14 1.65 24.28 -10.33
N LYS A 15 0.47 24.86 -10.06
CA LYS A 15 0.28 25.99 -9.11
C LYS A 15 -0.33 25.57 -7.78
N THR A 16 -0.62 24.28 -7.60
CA THR A 16 -1.35 23.78 -6.42
C THR A 16 -0.38 23.13 -5.43
N GLU A 17 -0.31 23.65 -4.21
CA GLU A 17 0.39 23.02 -3.11
C GLU A 17 -0.43 21.81 -2.59
N ILE A 18 0.14 20.62 -2.74
CA ILE A 18 -0.50 19.35 -2.36
C ILE A 18 -0.06 18.90 -0.96
N LEU A 19 1.25 19.01 -0.65
CA LEU A 19 1.80 18.70 0.68
C LEU A 19 2.51 19.95 1.20
N LYS A 20 2.26 20.28 2.50
CA LYS A 20 2.68 21.53 3.14
C LYS A 20 3.36 21.20 4.45
N ASP A 21 4.69 21.18 4.44
CA ASP A 21 5.54 20.94 5.61
C ASP A 21 5.18 19.65 6.37
N ILE A 22 5.14 18.54 5.64
CA ILE A 22 4.83 17.26 6.24
C ILE A 22 6.06 16.74 6.98
N SER A 23 5.89 16.51 8.29
CA SER A 23 6.88 15.85 9.14
C SER A 23 6.18 14.79 9.99
N VAL A 24 6.55 13.51 9.79
CA VAL A 24 5.95 12.36 10.47
C VAL A 24 6.90 11.18 10.45
N SER A 25 6.82 10.35 11.50
CA SER A 25 7.54 9.07 11.58
C SER A 25 6.56 7.94 11.83
N PHE A 26 6.75 6.83 11.12
CA PHE A 26 5.95 5.62 11.27
C PHE A 26 6.81 4.51 11.88
N GLU A 27 6.36 3.95 13.00
CA GLU A 27 7.06 2.92 13.74
C GLU A 27 6.94 1.56 13.05
N ARG A 28 8.02 0.76 13.15
CA ARG A 28 8.06 -0.61 12.62
C ARG A 28 7.09 -1.54 13.38
N GLY A 29 6.47 -2.49 12.67
CA GLY A 29 5.61 -3.51 13.25
C GLY A 29 4.22 -3.02 13.67
N LYS A 30 3.81 -1.83 13.21
CA LYS A 30 2.51 -1.24 13.49
C LYS A 30 1.69 -1.00 12.22
N ILE A 31 0.38 -0.89 12.39
CA ILE A 31 -0.53 -0.40 11.36
C ILE A 31 -0.81 1.08 11.61
N HIS A 32 -0.50 1.91 10.64
CA HIS A 32 -0.68 3.36 10.67
C HIS A 32 -1.79 3.76 9.70
N GLY A 33 -2.82 4.43 10.21
CA GLY A 33 -3.94 4.91 9.42
C GLY A 33 -3.72 6.34 8.92
N LEU A 34 -4.03 6.58 7.65
CA LEU A 34 -4.17 7.92 7.07
C LEU A 34 -5.64 8.15 6.74
N ILE A 35 -6.26 9.11 7.44
CA ILE A 35 -7.64 9.54 7.18
C ILE A 35 -7.66 10.94 6.55
N GLY A 36 -8.80 11.34 6.03
CA GLY A 36 -9.01 12.65 5.43
C GLY A 36 -9.81 12.58 4.14
N ARG A 37 -10.33 13.72 3.69
CA ARG A 37 -11.19 13.82 2.50
C ARG A 37 -10.42 13.47 1.22
N ASN A 38 -11.15 13.16 0.15
CA ASN A 38 -10.55 13.01 -1.17
C ASN A 38 -9.87 14.32 -1.59
N GLY A 39 -8.68 14.21 -2.19
CA GLY A 39 -7.87 15.37 -2.55
C GLY A 39 -7.11 16.03 -1.39
N SER A 40 -7.15 15.50 -0.16
CA SER A 40 -6.41 16.08 0.97
C SER A 40 -4.88 15.91 0.89
N GLY A 41 -4.37 14.96 0.06
CA GLY A 41 -2.95 14.70 -0.14
C GLY A 41 -2.47 13.29 0.28
N LYS A 42 -3.34 12.41 0.83
CA LYS A 42 -2.96 11.07 1.30
C LYS A 42 -2.22 10.24 0.25
N THR A 43 -2.84 10.05 -0.91
CA THR A 43 -2.25 9.30 -2.03
C THR A 43 -0.93 9.90 -2.49
N MET A 44 -0.82 11.23 -2.50
CA MET A 44 0.42 11.90 -2.90
C MET A 44 1.54 11.72 -1.88
N LEU A 45 1.23 11.74 -0.57
CA LEU A 45 2.20 11.40 0.47
C LEU A 45 2.68 9.95 0.30
N MET A 46 1.76 9.01 0.10
CA MET A 46 2.12 7.61 -0.18
C MET A 46 2.98 7.47 -1.43
N LYS A 47 2.65 8.15 -2.52
CA LYS A 47 3.46 8.16 -3.76
C LYS A 47 4.87 8.72 -3.52
N CYS A 48 5.02 9.75 -2.68
CA CYS A 48 6.33 10.28 -2.31
C CYS A 48 7.14 9.26 -1.47
N ILE A 49 6.51 8.58 -0.51
CA ILE A 49 7.15 7.54 0.31
C ILE A 49 7.61 6.37 -0.58
N CYS A 50 6.81 5.98 -1.57
CA CYS A 50 7.15 4.91 -2.52
C CYS A 50 8.25 5.30 -3.53
N GLY A 51 8.58 6.60 -3.67
CA GLY A 51 9.51 7.07 -4.70
C GLY A 51 8.86 7.31 -6.07
N PHE A 52 7.53 7.18 -6.20
CA PHE A 52 6.82 7.43 -7.46
C PHE A 52 6.73 8.92 -7.81
N VAL A 53 6.79 9.78 -6.80
CA VAL A 53 6.79 11.23 -6.94
C VAL A 53 7.90 11.82 -6.09
N LYS A 54 8.75 12.64 -6.68
CA LYS A 54 9.80 13.37 -5.95
C LYS A 54 9.22 14.64 -5.34
N PRO A 55 9.32 14.86 -4.02
CA PRO A 55 8.90 16.11 -3.41
C PRO A 55 9.78 17.29 -3.87
N ASN A 56 9.24 18.52 -3.82
CA ASN A 56 9.97 19.75 -4.17
C ASN A 56 11.06 20.06 -3.13
N SER A 57 10.80 19.77 -1.85
CA SER A 57 11.76 19.92 -0.77
C SER A 57 11.48 18.95 0.37
N GLY A 58 12.39 18.91 1.36
CA GLY A 58 12.36 17.94 2.45
C GLY A 58 13.03 16.62 2.08
N LYS A 59 12.88 15.63 2.96
CA LYS A 59 13.45 14.30 2.75
C LYS A 59 12.51 13.21 3.28
N ILE A 60 12.54 12.06 2.63
CA ILE A 60 11.84 10.86 3.04
C ILE A 60 12.87 9.73 3.14
N THR A 61 12.88 9.05 4.26
CA THR A 61 13.76 7.92 4.51
C THR A 61 12.89 6.70 4.79
N VAL A 62 13.18 5.59 4.11
CA VAL A 62 12.51 4.30 4.32
C VAL A 62 13.59 3.27 4.61
N ASP A 63 13.44 2.58 5.73
CA ASP A 63 14.42 1.58 6.21
C ASP A 63 15.87 2.10 6.23
N GLY A 64 16.04 3.35 6.72
CA GLY A 64 17.33 4.03 6.82
C GLY A 64 17.89 4.60 5.52
N LYS A 65 17.25 4.35 4.35
CA LYS A 65 17.70 4.86 3.05
C LYS A 65 16.84 6.04 2.59
N GLN A 66 17.47 7.12 2.16
CA GLN A 66 16.76 8.28 1.61
C GLN A 66 16.24 7.99 0.20
N VAL A 67 14.92 8.07 0.03
CA VAL A 67 14.26 7.89 -1.27
C VAL A 67 14.63 9.04 -2.21
N GLY A 68 14.96 8.70 -3.45
CA GLY A 68 15.41 9.66 -4.47
C GLY A 68 16.88 10.12 -4.33
N LYS A 69 17.65 9.51 -3.39
CA LYS A 69 19.08 9.73 -3.23
C LYS A 69 19.87 8.44 -3.07
N ASP A 70 19.55 7.64 -2.05
CA ASP A 70 20.24 6.37 -1.76
C ASP A 70 19.56 5.20 -2.50
N CYS A 71 18.30 5.35 -2.85
CA CYS A 71 17.52 4.42 -3.66
C CYS A 71 16.40 5.18 -4.39
N ASP A 72 16.04 4.72 -5.58
CA ASP A 72 14.88 5.26 -6.30
C ASP A 72 13.58 4.75 -5.68
N PHE A 73 13.55 3.47 -5.29
CA PHE A 73 12.41 2.81 -4.66
C PHE A 73 12.85 2.00 -3.45
N PRO A 74 12.10 2.01 -2.33
CA PRO A 74 12.35 1.12 -1.20
C PRO A 74 12.30 -0.36 -1.60
N GLN A 75 13.27 -1.17 -1.12
CA GLN A 75 13.47 -2.54 -1.62
C GLN A 75 12.45 -3.57 -1.11
N SER A 76 12.08 -3.49 0.17
CA SER A 76 11.16 -4.45 0.83
C SER A 76 9.80 -3.81 1.05
N MET A 77 9.14 -3.44 -0.05
CA MET A 77 7.87 -2.73 -0.01
C MET A 77 6.85 -3.34 -0.98
N GLY A 78 5.65 -3.59 -0.47
CA GLY A 78 4.46 -3.93 -1.25
C GLY A 78 3.50 -2.74 -1.33
N VAL A 79 2.87 -2.53 -2.48
CA VAL A 79 2.10 -1.30 -2.74
C VAL A 79 0.78 -1.60 -3.42
N ILE A 80 -0.29 -0.99 -2.90
CA ILE A 80 -1.54 -0.75 -3.62
C ILE A 80 -1.80 0.75 -3.55
N ILE A 81 -1.64 1.45 -4.66
CA ILE A 81 -1.98 2.87 -4.80
C ILE A 81 -2.83 3.02 -6.06
N GLU A 82 -4.01 3.59 -5.89
CA GLU A 82 -5.02 3.68 -6.96
C GLU A 82 -5.43 2.28 -7.46
N THR A 83 -5.73 2.15 -8.76
CA THR A 83 -6.13 0.86 -9.35
C THR A 83 -4.91 0.08 -9.83
N PRO A 84 -4.67 -1.15 -9.35
CA PRO A 84 -3.57 -1.96 -9.84
C PRO A 84 -3.67 -2.21 -11.36
N GLY A 85 -2.59 -1.90 -12.08
CA GLY A 85 -2.49 -2.10 -13.53
C GLY A 85 -2.10 -3.53 -13.88
N PHE A 86 -3.07 -4.37 -14.24
CA PHE A 86 -2.83 -5.72 -14.72
C PHE A 86 -2.95 -5.81 -16.24
N ILE A 87 -2.25 -6.77 -16.84
CA ILE A 87 -2.42 -7.11 -18.26
C ILE A 87 -3.81 -7.73 -18.43
N PRO A 88 -4.74 -7.04 -19.13
CA PRO A 88 -6.17 -7.36 -19.06
C PRO A 88 -6.53 -8.73 -19.68
N TYR A 89 -5.71 -9.22 -20.61
CA TYR A 89 -5.93 -10.48 -21.32
C TYR A 89 -5.33 -11.70 -20.65
N TYR A 90 -4.54 -11.52 -19.57
CA TYR A 90 -3.94 -12.61 -18.81
C TYR A 90 -4.80 -12.95 -17.58
N SER A 91 -4.66 -14.20 -17.09
CA SER A 91 -5.24 -14.60 -15.80
C SER A 91 -4.52 -13.91 -14.64
N GLY A 92 -5.12 -13.93 -13.44
CA GLY A 92 -4.48 -13.39 -12.24
C GLY A 92 -3.13 -14.03 -11.98
N TYR A 93 -3.07 -15.37 -11.98
CA TYR A 93 -1.82 -16.10 -11.81
C TYR A 93 -0.74 -15.69 -12.82
N LYS A 94 -1.10 -15.58 -14.11
CA LYS A 94 -0.12 -15.20 -15.14
C LYS A 94 0.40 -13.77 -14.94
N ASN A 95 -0.43 -12.84 -14.48
CA ASN A 95 0.00 -11.48 -14.14
C ASN A 95 1.03 -11.50 -13.00
N LEU A 96 0.74 -12.20 -11.89
CA LEU A 96 1.66 -12.28 -10.75
C LEU A 96 2.95 -13.02 -11.12
N LYS A 97 2.87 -14.07 -11.93
CA LYS A 97 4.04 -14.82 -12.39
C LYS A 97 5.02 -13.96 -13.18
N LEU A 98 4.52 -13.12 -14.11
CA LEU A 98 5.38 -12.19 -14.86
C LEU A 98 6.10 -11.21 -13.94
N LEU A 99 5.43 -10.67 -12.92
CA LEU A 99 6.05 -9.77 -11.95
C LEU A 99 7.09 -10.49 -11.09
N ALA A 100 6.80 -11.71 -10.65
CA ALA A 100 7.74 -12.53 -9.88
C ALA A 100 9.00 -12.87 -10.69
N GLU A 101 8.87 -13.18 -11.99
CA GLU A 101 9.98 -13.47 -12.89
C GLU A 101 10.93 -12.26 -13.07
N LEU A 102 10.40 -11.03 -13.05
CA LEU A 102 11.22 -9.80 -13.14
C LEU A 102 12.18 -9.64 -11.95
N ARG A 103 11.78 -10.10 -10.77
CA ARG A 103 12.58 -9.97 -9.54
C ARG A 103 13.32 -11.25 -9.17
N GLY A 104 12.88 -12.40 -9.65
CA GLY A 104 13.49 -13.71 -9.43
C GLY A 104 13.53 -14.17 -7.96
N LYS A 105 12.64 -13.64 -7.09
CA LYS A 105 12.66 -13.91 -5.65
C LYS A 105 11.77 -15.06 -5.22
N ILE A 106 10.69 -15.30 -5.94
CA ILE A 106 9.65 -16.28 -5.60
C ILE A 106 9.27 -17.11 -6.81
N GLY A 107 8.80 -18.32 -6.57
CA GLY A 107 8.33 -19.26 -7.60
C GLY A 107 6.82 -19.40 -7.67
N GLY A 108 6.37 -20.33 -8.52
CA GLY A 108 4.94 -20.54 -8.74
C GLY A 108 4.18 -21.04 -7.50
N GLY A 109 4.85 -21.72 -6.59
CA GLY A 109 4.23 -22.20 -5.34
C GLY A 109 3.83 -21.06 -4.41
N GLU A 110 4.73 -20.10 -4.17
CA GLU A 110 4.47 -18.93 -3.33
C GLU A 110 3.37 -18.06 -3.94
N ILE A 111 3.33 -17.90 -5.27
CA ILE A 111 2.27 -17.15 -5.96
C ILE A 111 0.92 -17.81 -5.71
N LYS A 112 0.80 -19.15 -5.91
CA LYS A 112 -0.44 -19.87 -5.69
C LYS A 112 -0.90 -19.78 -4.24
N ASN A 113 0.01 -19.97 -3.28
CA ASN A 113 -0.29 -19.84 -1.86
C ASN A 113 -0.80 -18.44 -1.51
N THR A 114 -0.17 -17.41 -2.08
CA THR A 114 -0.59 -16.01 -1.87
C THR A 114 -1.97 -15.74 -2.45
N MET A 115 -2.27 -16.25 -3.65
CA MET A 115 -3.60 -16.13 -4.25
C MET A 115 -4.68 -16.79 -3.39
N HIS A 116 -4.43 -18.00 -2.89
CA HIS A 116 -5.35 -18.66 -1.96
C HIS A 116 -5.60 -17.85 -0.69
N ARG A 117 -4.54 -17.27 -0.10
CA ARG A 117 -4.65 -16.45 1.12
C ARG A 117 -5.54 -15.21 0.94
N VAL A 118 -5.55 -14.63 -0.25
CA VAL A 118 -6.42 -13.49 -0.54
C VAL A 118 -7.79 -13.91 -1.11
N GLY A 119 -8.12 -15.20 -1.09
CA GLY A 119 -9.40 -15.72 -1.58
C GLY A 119 -9.55 -15.72 -3.11
N LEU A 120 -8.45 -15.90 -3.84
CA LEU A 120 -8.46 -16.07 -5.29
C LEU A 120 -8.01 -17.48 -5.67
N ASP A 121 -8.74 -18.10 -6.59
CA ASP A 121 -8.34 -19.39 -7.18
C ASP A 121 -7.20 -19.17 -8.20
N PRO A 122 -5.98 -19.72 -7.97
CA PRO A 122 -4.85 -19.58 -8.89
C PRO A 122 -5.05 -20.35 -10.21
N GLU A 123 -5.93 -21.35 -10.23
CA GLU A 123 -6.23 -22.14 -11.43
C GLU A 123 -7.28 -21.45 -12.33
N LEU A 124 -7.87 -20.34 -11.90
CA LEU A 124 -8.83 -19.58 -12.66
C LEU A 124 -8.21 -19.01 -13.93
N LYS A 125 -8.51 -19.59 -15.09
CA LYS A 125 -7.97 -19.18 -16.41
C LYS A 125 -8.63 -17.93 -16.98
N ARG A 126 -9.72 -17.44 -16.34
CA ARG A 126 -10.44 -16.24 -16.80
C ARG A 126 -9.51 -15.01 -16.82
N PRO A 127 -9.53 -14.19 -17.90
CA PRO A 127 -8.69 -12.98 -18.00
C PRO A 127 -9.13 -11.91 -17.01
N VAL A 128 -8.15 -11.12 -16.48
CA VAL A 128 -8.39 -10.11 -15.42
C VAL A 128 -9.39 -9.03 -15.85
N ARG A 129 -9.52 -8.71 -17.14
CA ARG A 129 -10.58 -7.80 -17.64
C ARG A 129 -12.00 -8.25 -17.29
N LYS A 130 -12.21 -9.56 -17.02
CA LYS A 130 -13.50 -10.13 -16.61
C LYS A 130 -13.61 -10.33 -15.09
N TYR A 131 -12.63 -9.88 -14.31
CA TYR A 131 -12.69 -9.91 -12.86
C TYR A 131 -13.64 -8.84 -12.33
N SER A 132 -14.35 -9.14 -11.24
CA SER A 132 -15.08 -8.12 -10.48
C SER A 132 -14.09 -7.11 -9.88
N LEU A 133 -14.60 -5.98 -9.38
CA LEU A 133 -13.77 -5.01 -8.67
C LEU A 133 -13.08 -5.67 -7.46
N GLY A 134 -13.83 -6.42 -6.64
CA GLY A 134 -13.28 -7.13 -5.50
C GLY A 134 -12.22 -8.17 -5.88
N MET A 135 -12.40 -8.92 -6.98
CA MET A 135 -11.36 -9.84 -7.46
C MET A 135 -10.09 -9.10 -7.89
N ARG A 136 -10.21 -7.94 -8.54
CA ARG A 136 -9.04 -7.12 -8.89
C ARG A 136 -8.35 -6.56 -7.65
N GLN A 137 -9.12 -6.18 -6.63
CA GLN A 137 -8.57 -5.69 -5.36
C GLN A 137 -7.80 -6.80 -4.64
N ARG A 138 -8.39 -8.00 -4.53
CA ARG A 138 -7.71 -9.19 -3.98
C ARG A 138 -6.44 -9.54 -4.76
N LEU A 139 -6.45 -9.43 -6.07
CA LEU A 139 -5.25 -9.64 -6.91
C LEU A 139 -4.18 -8.57 -6.66
N GLY A 140 -4.57 -7.30 -6.47
CA GLY A 140 -3.66 -6.22 -6.08
C GLY A 140 -3.00 -6.47 -4.74
N LEU A 141 -3.76 -6.97 -3.76
CA LEU A 141 -3.17 -7.39 -2.49
C LEU A 141 -2.21 -8.56 -2.66
N ALA A 142 -2.59 -9.60 -3.42
CA ALA A 142 -1.68 -10.70 -3.71
C ALA A 142 -0.36 -10.21 -4.31
N GLN A 143 -0.41 -9.27 -5.26
CA GLN A 143 0.78 -8.63 -5.82
C GLN A 143 1.62 -7.93 -4.76
N ALA A 144 0.98 -7.16 -3.87
CA ALA A 144 1.69 -6.39 -2.85
C ALA A 144 2.41 -7.28 -1.83
N ILE A 145 1.86 -8.47 -1.50
CA ILE A 145 2.37 -9.32 -0.41
C ILE A 145 3.16 -10.54 -0.88
N MET A 146 3.10 -10.93 -2.15
CA MET A 146 3.65 -12.21 -2.64
C MET A 146 5.14 -12.40 -2.40
N GLU A 147 5.92 -11.31 -2.32
CA GLU A 147 7.35 -11.34 -2.02
C GLU A 147 7.67 -11.11 -0.52
N ASN A 148 6.67 -11.21 0.34
CA ASN A 148 6.79 -11.07 1.79
C ASN A 148 7.49 -9.77 2.25
N PRO A 149 7.07 -8.58 1.80
CA PRO A 149 7.73 -7.32 2.14
C PRO A 149 7.61 -6.97 3.63
N ASP A 150 8.51 -6.10 4.13
CA ASP A 150 8.48 -5.60 5.51
C ASP A 150 7.55 -4.40 5.70
N LEU A 151 7.30 -3.67 4.60
CA LEU A 151 6.43 -2.51 4.56
C LEU A 151 5.34 -2.69 3.51
N LEU A 152 4.10 -2.42 3.90
CA LEU A 152 2.96 -2.35 2.98
C LEU A 152 2.40 -0.94 2.97
N ILE A 153 2.14 -0.40 1.77
CA ILE A 153 1.47 0.88 1.56
C ILE A 153 0.20 0.63 0.76
N LEU A 154 -0.95 0.82 1.41
CA LEU A 154 -2.24 0.38 0.92
C LEU A 154 -3.22 1.58 0.88
N ASP A 155 -3.55 2.04 -0.31
CA ASP A 155 -4.53 3.10 -0.53
C ASP A 155 -5.89 2.46 -0.82
N GLU A 156 -6.85 2.62 0.09
CA GLU A 156 -8.22 2.11 0.02
C GLU A 156 -8.30 0.59 -0.30
N PRO A 157 -7.59 -0.29 0.44
CA PRO A 157 -7.49 -1.71 0.06
C PRO A 157 -8.80 -2.49 0.16
N MET A 158 -9.80 -1.97 0.91
CA MET A 158 -11.12 -2.62 1.08
C MET A 158 -12.13 -2.26 0.00
N ASN A 159 -11.80 -1.31 -0.90
CA ASN A 159 -12.74 -0.85 -1.91
C ASN A 159 -13.22 -1.97 -2.83
N GLY A 160 -14.55 -2.07 -2.98
CA GLY A 160 -15.19 -3.05 -3.87
C GLY A 160 -15.24 -4.48 -3.32
N LEU A 161 -14.86 -4.69 -2.07
CA LEU A 161 -15.09 -5.95 -1.37
C LEU A 161 -16.49 -5.96 -0.75
N ASP A 162 -17.09 -7.14 -0.68
CA ASP A 162 -18.28 -7.41 0.12
C ASP A 162 -17.92 -7.51 1.62
N LYS A 163 -18.94 -7.62 2.48
CA LYS A 163 -18.74 -7.63 3.94
C LYS A 163 -17.81 -8.77 4.40
N GLU A 164 -17.95 -9.95 3.82
CA GLU A 164 -17.09 -11.10 4.13
C GLU A 164 -15.65 -10.83 3.67
N GLY A 165 -15.48 -10.34 2.45
CA GLY A 165 -14.15 -9.96 1.93
C GLY A 165 -13.46 -8.87 2.72
N VAL A 166 -14.20 -7.90 3.29
CA VAL A 166 -13.64 -6.89 4.20
C VAL A 166 -13.17 -7.54 5.50
N ALA A 167 -13.98 -8.46 6.08
CA ALA A 167 -13.60 -9.17 7.31
C ALA A 167 -12.35 -10.02 7.11
N ASP A 168 -12.28 -10.80 6.01
CA ASP A 168 -11.11 -11.60 5.64
C ASP A 168 -9.86 -10.73 5.49
N MET A 169 -10.01 -9.59 4.80
CA MET A 169 -8.90 -8.66 4.57
C MET A 169 -8.39 -8.06 5.88
N ARG A 170 -9.29 -7.61 6.78
CA ARG A 170 -8.92 -7.10 8.11
C ARG A 170 -8.13 -8.15 8.89
N GLN A 171 -8.65 -9.38 8.95
CA GLN A 171 -7.99 -10.50 9.62
C GLN A 171 -6.58 -10.72 9.07
N TYR A 172 -6.45 -10.73 7.75
CA TYR A 172 -5.18 -10.96 7.09
C TYR A 172 -4.15 -9.82 7.35
N LEU A 173 -4.58 -8.56 7.36
CA LEU A 173 -3.69 -7.45 7.71
C LEU A 173 -3.23 -7.50 9.17
N LEU A 174 -4.09 -7.94 10.10
CA LEU A 174 -3.70 -8.19 11.49
C LEU A 174 -2.70 -9.35 11.63
N GLU A 175 -2.85 -10.42 10.85
CA GLU A 175 -1.88 -11.51 10.78
C GLU A 175 -0.51 -11.02 10.28
N LEU A 176 -0.47 -10.21 9.22
CA LEU A 176 0.77 -9.62 8.72
C LEU A 176 1.44 -8.74 9.78
N LYS A 177 0.66 -7.92 10.51
CA LYS A 177 1.16 -7.14 11.65
C LYS A 177 1.77 -8.06 12.73
N SER A 178 1.09 -9.15 13.10
CA SER A 178 1.59 -10.10 14.11
C SER A 178 2.93 -10.75 13.72
N GLN A 179 3.21 -10.83 12.40
CA GLN A 179 4.48 -11.27 11.83
C GLN A 179 5.55 -10.15 11.79
N GLY A 180 5.27 -8.98 12.39
CA GLY A 180 6.19 -7.85 12.45
C GLY A 180 6.17 -6.94 11.21
N LYS A 181 5.24 -7.14 10.27
CA LYS A 181 5.10 -6.26 9.10
C LYS A 181 4.56 -4.90 9.52
N THR A 182 5.00 -3.85 8.82
CA THR A 182 4.49 -2.50 9.00
C THR A 182 3.52 -2.18 7.86
N ILE A 183 2.41 -1.56 8.19
CA ILE A 183 1.36 -1.24 7.21
C ILE A 183 0.99 0.23 7.35
N LEU A 184 1.08 0.98 6.25
CA LEU A 184 0.50 2.31 6.11
C LEU A 184 -0.75 2.18 5.25
N ILE A 185 -1.92 2.42 5.83
CA ILE A 185 -3.21 2.27 5.17
C ILE A 185 -3.94 3.61 5.10
N ALA A 186 -4.41 3.98 3.92
CA ALA A 186 -5.42 5.03 3.79
C ALA A 186 -6.80 4.39 3.67
N SER A 187 -7.76 4.87 4.45
CA SER A 187 -9.16 4.47 4.37
C SER A 187 -10.07 5.62 4.76
N HIS A 188 -11.26 5.66 4.16
CA HIS A 188 -12.35 6.54 4.54
C HIS A 188 -13.36 5.85 5.50
N SER A 189 -13.22 4.54 5.72
CA SER A 189 -14.04 3.77 6.64
C SER A 189 -13.51 3.91 8.08
N ALA A 190 -14.29 4.51 8.95
CA ALA A 190 -13.95 4.60 10.38
C ALA A 190 -13.81 3.21 11.01
N GLU A 191 -14.65 2.26 10.62
CA GLU A 191 -14.58 0.88 11.11
C GLU A 191 -13.26 0.20 10.78
N ASP A 192 -12.69 0.39 9.55
CA ASP A 192 -11.41 -0.17 9.17
C ASP A 192 -10.28 0.43 10.00
N ILE A 193 -10.32 1.75 10.17
CA ILE A 193 -9.32 2.49 10.95
C ILE A 193 -9.34 2.07 12.42
N ASP A 194 -10.53 1.92 13.00
CA ASP A 194 -10.67 1.53 14.41
C ASP A 194 -10.27 0.08 14.65
N ALA A 195 -10.60 -0.82 13.73
CA ALA A 195 -10.28 -2.24 13.85
C ALA A 195 -8.80 -2.56 13.63
N LEU A 196 -8.10 -1.79 12.78
CA LEU A 196 -6.76 -2.14 12.31
C LEU A 196 -5.64 -1.28 12.91
N CYS A 197 -5.85 0.04 13.04
CA CYS A 197 -4.75 0.97 13.19
C CYS A 197 -4.30 1.15 14.65
N ASP A 198 -2.98 1.12 14.89
CA ASP A 198 -2.36 1.45 16.18
C ASP A 198 -2.22 2.97 16.36
N THR A 199 -2.00 3.68 15.25
CA THR A 199 -1.92 5.15 15.22
C THR A 199 -2.70 5.67 14.03
N VAL A 200 -3.27 6.86 14.18
CA VAL A 200 -4.07 7.49 13.12
C VAL A 200 -3.58 8.92 12.90
N TYR A 201 -3.42 9.27 11.64
CA TYR A 201 -3.06 10.61 11.20
C TYR A 201 -4.14 11.15 10.27
N GLU A 202 -4.54 12.39 10.48
CA GLU A 202 -5.48 13.09 9.62
C GLU A 202 -4.75 14.00 8.64
N MET A 203 -5.08 13.85 7.37
CA MET A 203 -4.62 14.74 6.30
C MET A 203 -5.72 15.72 5.93
N ASP A 204 -5.50 17.01 6.14
CA ASP A 204 -6.39 18.07 5.69
C ASP A 204 -5.63 19.15 4.93
N LYS A 205 -6.08 19.48 3.71
CA LYS A 205 -5.54 20.55 2.85
C LYS A 205 -4.00 20.55 2.76
N GLY A 206 -3.42 19.36 2.67
CA GLY A 206 -1.98 19.16 2.54
C GLY A 206 -1.19 19.22 3.84
N LYS A 207 -1.84 19.30 4.99
CA LYS A 207 -1.22 19.23 6.32
C LYS A 207 -1.57 17.92 6.99
N LEU A 208 -0.64 17.39 7.80
CA LEU A 208 -0.81 16.13 8.52
C LEU A 208 -0.74 16.39 10.02
N GLN A 209 -1.70 15.81 10.75
CA GLN A 209 -1.66 15.82 12.23
C GLN A 209 -1.96 14.43 12.79
N LYS A 210 -1.33 14.09 13.91
CA LYS A 210 -1.63 12.85 14.63
C LYS A 210 -2.92 13.06 15.42
N VAL A 211 -3.86 12.08 15.31
CA VAL A 211 -5.16 12.12 16.01
C VAL A 211 -5.32 10.94 16.98
N ARG A 212 -4.54 9.88 16.83
CA ARG A 212 -4.47 8.75 17.76
C ARG A 212 -3.07 8.16 17.80
#